data_3e6751ae02a9477cc11d0625d5ee9e45
#
_entry.id   3e6751ae02a9477cc11d0625d5ee9e45
#
_cell.length_a   1.000
_cell.length_b   1.000
_cell.length_c   1.000
_cell.angle_alpha   90.00
_cell.angle_beta   90.00
_cell.angle_gamma   90.00
#
_symmetry.space_group_name_H-M   'P 1'
#
loop_
_entity.id
_entity.type
_entity.pdbx_description
1 polymer ?
#
loop_
_entity_poly.entity_id
_entity_poly.type
_entity_poly.pdbx_seq_one_letter_code
_entity_poly.pdbx_strand_id
1 'polypeptide(L)'
;MNTKGWDTVGLVKTEHVNQDIRNCWHLFNNEIKKTEVEYELYGKFGPWQITDGGSNKLIRFNIPFESGTFRLFDNAGNMAVDENSQKEYSLTNCECIVEMMMDFVNTDNNKKLLKLDIKQLAKSRDEVASSNEQGGWIIPILFKGNIPAFYQPVILELVCQYLIGYPEQINYVFASINFAQESGSWVTPVKCKYSYLDSKPSYMGVLSVCSNKDITNTPVDIDVDSLPGNPNSYFITSSDLFLLNVMVPSFIDFFKHSNSSDYRINDLGILVNTRSLEMNSVKSGAIWYTPVIQGLEVSILGEVLEIKINGKCDLKAGIWMYFNGRFKAHPQLTNQVVEFRIDGTPSFDHHEDIPWYLSWLLPIVGLITKIVVSCISSDLMNSITKIFGERMHIDNISPVAWTGNPKEVNLVNVKLDDSFIIEYIIN
;
A
#
# COMPACT_ATOMS: atom_id res chain seq x y z
N MET A 1 0.83 -3.79 11.25
CA MET A 1 1.50 -2.66 10.53
C MET A 1 0.57 -1.44 10.51
N ASN A 2 1.04 -0.28 10.95
CA ASN A 2 0.21 0.93 11.02
C ASN A 2 0.36 1.76 9.72
N THR A 3 -0.74 2.06 9.04
CA THR A 3 -0.77 2.87 7.82
C THR A 3 -0.66 4.39 8.07
N LYS A 4 -0.49 4.82 9.34
CA LYS A 4 -0.34 6.22 9.78
C LYS A 4 -1.40 7.18 9.19
N GLY A 5 -2.63 6.69 9.02
CA GLY A 5 -3.77 7.45 8.53
C GLY A 5 -3.99 7.38 7.02
N TRP A 6 -3.20 6.61 6.28
CA TRP A 6 -3.49 6.26 4.89
C TRP A 6 -4.52 5.12 4.82
N ASP A 7 -5.40 5.16 3.84
CA ASP A 7 -6.39 4.12 3.61
C ASP A 7 -5.76 2.90 2.91
N THR A 8 -4.86 3.17 1.95
CA THR A 8 -4.12 2.12 1.23
C THR A 8 -2.65 2.49 1.05
N VAL A 9 -1.78 1.48 1.06
CA VAL A 9 -0.35 1.60 0.83
C VAL A 9 0.08 0.50 -0.15
N GLY A 10 0.49 0.88 -1.36
CA GLY A 10 1.14 0.00 -2.32
C GLY A 10 2.64 0.13 -2.21
N LEU A 11 3.37 -0.98 -2.07
CA LEU A 11 4.83 -1.01 -1.95
C LEU A 11 5.44 -1.92 -3.00
N VAL A 12 6.62 -1.52 -3.50
CA VAL A 12 7.49 -2.37 -4.33
C VAL A 12 8.93 -2.23 -3.86
N LYS A 13 9.67 -3.33 -3.84
CA LYS A 13 11.11 -3.29 -3.55
C LYS A 13 11.85 -2.52 -4.64
N THR A 14 12.78 -1.66 -4.24
CA THR A 14 13.61 -0.89 -5.17
C THR A 14 14.47 -1.79 -6.06
N GLU A 15 14.87 -2.95 -5.56
CA GLU A 15 15.59 -3.95 -6.36
C GLU A 15 14.78 -4.42 -7.59
N HIS A 16 13.46 -4.64 -7.41
CA HIS A 16 12.58 -5.00 -8.52
C HIS A 16 12.46 -3.85 -9.54
N VAL A 17 12.29 -2.61 -9.07
CA VAL A 17 12.30 -1.42 -9.94
C VAL A 17 13.61 -1.30 -10.69
N ASN A 18 14.74 -1.49 -10.05
CA ASN A 18 16.06 -1.48 -10.66
C ASN A 18 16.21 -2.57 -11.74
N GLN A 19 15.66 -3.76 -11.50
CA GLN A 19 15.66 -4.83 -12.50
C GLN A 19 14.84 -4.45 -13.72
N ASP A 20 13.67 -3.82 -13.52
CA ASP A 20 12.82 -3.39 -14.62
C ASP A 20 13.47 -2.26 -15.42
N ILE A 21 14.09 -1.28 -14.77
CA ILE A 21 14.87 -0.22 -15.44
C ILE A 21 15.97 -0.85 -16.32
N ARG A 22 16.71 -1.84 -15.81
CA ARG A 22 17.72 -2.55 -16.61
C ARG A 22 17.13 -3.24 -17.85
N ASN A 23 15.98 -3.91 -17.68
CA ASN A 23 15.33 -4.66 -18.75
C ASN A 23 14.84 -3.75 -19.89
N CYS A 24 14.35 -2.56 -19.57
CA CYS A 24 13.83 -1.61 -20.56
C CYS A 24 14.82 -0.48 -20.92
N TRP A 25 16.06 -0.53 -20.43
CA TRP A 25 17.06 0.52 -20.66
C TRP A 25 17.30 0.84 -22.14
N HIS A 26 17.19 -0.15 -23.00
CA HIS A 26 17.33 0.00 -24.46
C HIS A 26 16.25 0.90 -25.10
N LEU A 27 15.18 1.21 -24.39
CA LEU A 27 14.09 2.09 -24.86
C LEU A 27 14.36 3.57 -24.55
N PHE A 28 15.39 3.89 -23.74
CA PHE A 28 15.70 5.25 -23.34
C PHE A 28 16.77 5.87 -24.26
N ASN A 29 16.64 7.19 -24.46
CA ASN A 29 17.76 7.94 -25.01
C ASN A 29 18.77 8.17 -23.89
N ASN A 30 19.87 7.47 -23.94
CA ASN A 30 20.91 7.46 -22.91
C ASN A 30 22.16 8.28 -23.27
N GLU A 31 22.12 9.05 -24.33
CA GLU A 31 23.24 9.93 -24.73
C GLU A 31 23.12 11.28 -24.03
N ILE A 32 24.24 11.80 -23.56
CA ILE A 32 24.39 13.15 -23.04
C ILE A 32 25.38 13.94 -23.89
N LYS A 33 24.98 15.15 -24.26
CA LYS A 33 25.89 16.16 -24.82
C LYS A 33 25.57 17.52 -24.22
N LYS A 34 26.49 18.07 -23.46
CA LYS A 34 26.39 19.39 -22.85
C LYS A 34 27.68 20.15 -23.11
N THR A 35 27.56 21.35 -23.68
CA THR A 35 28.69 22.21 -24.02
C THR A 35 28.49 23.55 -23.31
N GLU A 36 29.49 23.97 -22.58
CA GLU A 36 29.65 25.29 -21.97
C GLU A 36 30.90 25.97 -22.53
N VAL A 37 31.16 27.20 -22.13
CA VAL A 37 32.30 27.98 -22.67
C VAL A 37 33.66 27.30 -22.45
N GLU A 38 33.85 26.76 -21.24
CA GLU A 38 35.12 26.16 -20.80
C GLU A 38 35.12 24.64 -20.81
N TYR A 39 33.93 23.99 -20.98
CA TYR A 39 33.77 22.53 -20.80
C TYR A 39 32.85 21.92 -21.86
N GLU A 40 33.17 20.71 -22.28
CA GLU A 40 32.26 19.85 -23.03
C GLU A 40 32.15 18.50 -22.33
N LEU A 41 30.93 18.07 -22.10
CA LEU A 41 30.58 16.75 -21.60
C LEU A 41 29.85 16.00 -22.71
N TYR A 42 30.42 14.89 -23.14
CA TYR A 42 29.77 13.97 -24.08
C TYR A 42 29.89 12.56 -23.51
N GLY A 43 28.77 11.79 -23.55
CA GLY A 43 28.80 10.43 -23.06
C GLY A 43 27.51 9.65 -23.26
N LYS A 44 27.55 8.43 -22.82
CA LYS A 44 26.43 7.52 -22.81
C LYS A 44 26.23 6.95 -21.41
N PHE A 45 25.05 7.10 -20.88
CA PHE A 45 24.69 6.53 -19.58
C PHE A 45 24.43 5.04 -19.68
N GLY A 46 24.88 4.27 -18.70
CA GLY A 46 24.40 2.93 -18.42
C GLY A 46 23.08 2.94 -17.63
N PRO A 47 22.50 1.77 -17.36
CA PRO A 47 21.23 1.67 -16.63
C PRO A 47 21.28 2.33 -15.26
N TRP A 48 20.35 3.24 -15.01
CA TRP A 48 20.23 3.91 -13.72
C TRP A 48 19.78 2.94 -12.64
N GLN A 49 20.15 3.25 -11.40
CA GLN A 49 19.80 2.43 -10.25
C GLN A 49 19.37 3.30 -9.08
N ILE A 50 18.24 2.97 -8.47
CA ILE A 50 17.87 3.53 -7.18
C ILE A 50 18.81 2.92 -6.14
N THR A 51 19.39 3.77 -5.28
CA THR A 51 20.34 3.37 -4.24
C THR A 51 19.89 3.88 -2.87
N ASP A 52 20.43 3.26 -1.81
CA ASP A 52 20.16 3.65 -0.43
C ASP A 52 20.50 5.12 -0.15
N GLY A 53 19.86 5.70 0.85
CA GLY A 53 20.09 7.05 1.33
C GLY A 53 19.17 8.12 0.75
N GLY A 54 18.17 7.75 -0.05
CA GLY A 54 17.04 8.63 -0.35
C GLY A 54 16.20 8.94 0.90
N SER A 55 15.22 9.81 0.79
CA SER A 55 14.35 10.17 1.91
C SER A 55 12.99 10.69 1.41
N ASN A 56 11.92 10.01 1.77
CA ASN A 56 10.56 10.41 1.45
C ASN A 56 10.36 10.71 -0.06
N LYS A 57 10.32 11.98 -0.44
CA LYS A 57 10.13 12.41 -1.83
C LYS A 57 11.41 12.45 -2.66
N LEU A 58 12.59 12.41 -2.03
CA LEU A 58 13.89 12.45 -2.69
C LEU A 58 14.43 11.03 -2.86
N ILE A 59 14.47 10.57 -4.09
CA ILE A 59 14.97 9.24 -4.43
C ILE A 59 16.40 9.37 -4.94
N ARG A 60 17.30 8.60 -4.36
CA ARG A 60 18.71 8.60 -4.75
C ARG A 60 18.95 7.66 -5.89
N PHE A 61 19.55 8.18 -6.96
CA PHE A 61 19.92 7.43 -8.16
C PHE A 61 21.43 7.40 -8.33
N ASN A 62 21.93 6.25 -8.69
CA ASN A 62 23.24 6.07 -9.30
C ASN A 62 23.09 6.09 -10.82
N ILE A 63 23.78 7.01 -11.47
CA ILE A 63 23.81 7.22 -12.92
C ILE A 63 25.20 6.87 -13.42
N PRO A 64 25.47 5.63 -13.87
CA PRO A 64 26.76 5.23 -14.38
C PRO A 64 26.96 5.73 -15.82
N PHE A 65 28.20 6.04 -16.16
CA PHE A 65 28.61 6.24 -17.54
C PHE A 65 29.13 4.93 -18.14
N GLU A 66 28.50 4.48 -19.22
CA GLU A 66 28.99 3.36 -20.04
C GLU A 66 30.24 3.79 -20.83
N SER A 67 30.23 5.03 -21.35
CA SER A 67 31.34 5.66 -22.06
C SER A 67 31.18 7.16 -22.07
N GLY A 68 32.25 7.89 -22.38
CA GLY A 68 32.20 9.34 -22.55
C GLY A 68 33.50 10.04 -22.30
N THR A 69 33.51 11.34 -22.53
CA THR A 69 34.64 12.24 -22.34
C THR A 69 34.20 13.56 -21.74
N PHE A 70 35.03 14.11 -20.90
CA PHE A 70 34.96 15.47 -20.40
C PHE A 70 36.17 16.25 -20.93
N ARG A 71 35.94 17.36 -21.66
CA ARG A 71 36.97 18.16 -22.33
C ARG A 71 37.02 19.56 -21.76
N LEU A 72 38.24 20.13 -21.79
CA LEU A 72 38.53 21.48 -21.36
C LEU A 72 38.79 22.37 -22.58
N PHE A 73 38.30 23.62 -22.51
CA PHE A 73 38.56 24.65 -23.54
C PHE A 73 39.12 25.92 -22.88
N ASP A 74 39.96 26.63 -23.63
CA ASP A 74 40.42 27.96 -23.27
C ASP A 74 39.35 29.03 -23.64
N ASN A 75 39.58 30.28 -23.22
CA ASN A 75 38.69 31.39 -23.52
C ASN A 75 38.56 31.69 -25.03
N ALA A 76 39.43 31.14 -25.87
CA ALA A 76 39.36 31.27 -27.31
C ALA A 76 38.64 30.05 -28.00
N GLY A 77 38.14 29.08 -27.21
CA GLY A 77 37.47 27.90 -27.69
C GLY A 77 38.41 26.81 -28.22
N ASN A 78 39.71 26.89 -27.95
CA ASN A 78 40.65 25.82 -28.25
C ASN A 78 40.72 24.84 -27.11
N MET A 79 41.09 23.58 -27.40
CA MET A 79 41.29 22.57 -26.35
C MET A 79 42.41 23.03 -25.41
N ALA A 80 42.06 23.28 -24.16
CA ALA A 80 42.95 23.65 -23.05
C ALA A 80 43.55 22.41 -22.40
N VAL A 81 44.69 22.57 -21.74
CA VAL A 81 45.28 21.57 -20.87
C VAL A 81 45.13 22.02 -19.41
N ASP A 82 44.89 21.09 -18.51
CA ASP A 82 44.93 21.33 -17.08
C ASP A 82 46.38 21.36 -16.56
N GLU A 83 46.57 21.53 -15.25
CA GLU A 83 47.86 21.47 -14.57
C GLU A 83 48.62 20.14 -14.75
N ASN A 84 47.91 19.07 -15.12
CA ASN A 84 48.45 17.73 -15.43
C ASN A 84 48.71 17.53 -16.92
N SER A 85 48.59 18.58 -17.75
CA SER A 85 48.75 18.55 -19.21
C SER A 85 47.70 17.64 -19.93
N GLN A 86 46.55 17.41 -19.33
CA GLN A 86 45.45 16.66 -19.92
C GLN A 86 44.41 17.62 -20.54
N LYS A 87 43.93 17.27 -21.75
CA LYS A 87 42.88 17.98 -22.45
C LYS A 87 41.49 17.37 -22.30
N GLU A 88 41.47 16.10 -22.01
CA GLU A 88 40.24 15.35 -21.87
C GLU A 88 40.37 14.23 -20.83
N TYR A 89 39.26 13.89 -20.20
CA TYR A 89 39.14 12.83 -19.22
C TYR A 89 38.08 11.82 -19.66
N SER A 90 38.38 10.51 -19.55
CA SER A 90 37.40 9.47 -19.82
C SER A 90 36.39 9.40 -18.69
N LEU A 91 35.11 9.33 -19.06
CA LEU A 91 33.99 9.09 -18.15
C LEU A 91 33.61 7.62 -18.00
N THR A 92 34.28 6.71 -18.72
CA THR A 92 34.03 5.27 -18.65
C THR A 92 34.23 4.78 -17.20
N ASN A 93 33.25 4.06 -16.65
CA ASN A 93 33.21 3.59 -15.25
C ASN A 93 33.11 4.73 -14.22
N CYS A 94 32.76 5.94 -14.61
CA CYS A 94 32.38 6.99 -13.67
C CYS A 94 30.89 6.88 -13.33
N GLU A 95 30.51 7.40 -12.17
CA GLU A 95 29.14 7.39 -11.66
C GLU A 95 28.76 8.75 -11.08
N CYS A 96 27.56 9.22 -11.41
CA CYS A 96 26.93 10.36 -10.75
C CYS A 96 25.87 9.89 -9.77
N ILE A 97 25.98 10.28 -8.52
CA ILE A 97 24.94 10.06 -7.50
C ILE A 97 24.14 11.37 -7.37
N VAL A 98 22.84 11.29 -7.62
CA VAL A 98 21.92 12.42 -7.53
C VAL A 98 20.67 12.02 -6.74
N GLU A 99 19.98 13.00 -6.17
CA GLU A 99 18.64 12.80 -5.63
C GLU A 99 17.64 13.55 -6.49
N MET A 100 16.55 12.88 -6.84
CA MET A 100 15.53 13.43 -7.73
C MET A 100 14.14 13.23 -7.14
N MET A 101 13.24 14.16 -7.45
CA MET A 101 11.83 14.05 -7.12
C MET A 101 11.05 13.43 -8.28
N MET A 102 9.91 12.87 -7.91
CA MET A 102 8.89 12.43 -8.86
C MET A 102 7.61 13.24 -8.70
N ASP A 103 6.72 13.12 -9.66
CA ASP A 103 5.35 13.62 -9.55
C ASP A 103 4.36 12.71 -10.28
N PHE A 104 3.08 12.90 -9.95
CA PHE A 104 1.98 12.22 -10.60
C PHE A 104 1.46 13.03 -11.78
N VAL A 105 1.70 12.53 -12.98
CA VAL A 105 1.23 13.14 -14.23
C VAL A 105 -0.13 12.55 -14.60
N ASN A 106 -1.14 13.42 -14.80
CA ASN A 106 -2.46 13.00 -15.25
C ASN A 106 -2.43 12.47 -16.69
N THR A 107 -3.23 11.44 -16.96
CA THR A 107 -3.52 10.96 -18.31
C THR A 107 -4.99 11.14 -18.67
N ASP A 108 -5.33 11.00 -19.96
CA ASP A 108 -6.70 11.18 -20.46
C ASP A 108 -7.71 10.14 -19.95
N ASN A 109 -7.25 9.05 -19.30
CA ASN A 109 -8.06 7.91 -18.88
C ASN A 109 -8.28 7.82 -17.36
N ASN A 110 -8.35 8.94 -16.64
CA ASN A 110 -8.44 8.94 -15.17
C ASN A 110 -7.32 8.14 -14.47
N LYS A 111 -6.16 8.03 -15.11
CA LYS A 111 -4.96 7.42 -14.53
C LYS A 111 -3.94 8.50 -14.24
N LYS A 112 -3.11 8.26 -13.24
CA LYS A 112 -1.92 9.06 -12.97
C LYS A 112 -0.69 8.17 -13.11
N LEU A 113 0.34 8.72 -13.72
CA LEU A 113 1.62 8.06 -13.89
C LEU A 113 2.63 8.69 -12.95
N LEU A 114 3.31 7.90 -12.14
CA LEU A 114 4.43 8.34 -11.33
C LEU A 114 5.68 8.36 -12.21
N LYS A 115 6.23 9.56 -12.43
CA LYS A 115 7.40 9.80 -13.27
C LYS A 115 8.39 10.70 -12.57
N LEU A 116 9.63 10.74 -13.06
CA LEU A 116 10.59 11.77 -12.65
C LEU A 116 10.04 13.14 -13.02
N ASP A 117 10.12 14.08 -12.08
CA ASP A 117 9.79 15.48 -12.27
C ASP A 117 11.03 16.31 -11.90
N ILE A 118 11.77 16.77 -12.92
CA ILE A 118 13.05 17.45 -12.76
C ILE A 118 12.96 18.79 -13.48
N LYS A 119 12.90 19.89 -12.71
CA LYS A 119 12.75 21.25 -13.23
C LYS A 119 13.85 22.20 -12.80
N GLN A 120 14.45 21.93 -11.63
CA GLN A 120 15.37 22.85 -11.00
C GLN A 120 16.42 22.15 -10.14
N LEU A 121 17.59 22.79 -10.04
CA LEU A 121 18.72 22.32 -9.26
C LEU A 121 18.64 22.86 -7.84
N ALA A 122 18.82 22.00 -6.84
CA ALA A 122 19.05 22.41 -5.45
C ALA A 122 20.45 21.98 -4.99
N LYS A 123 21.03 22.76 -4.09
CA LYS A 123 22.37 22.47 -3.53
C LYS A 123 22.31 21.48 -2.37
N SER A 124 21.16 21.39 -1.69
CA SER A 124 20.99 20.53 -0.53
C SER A 124 19.53 20.18 -0.27
N ARG A 125 19.28 19.18 0.59
CA ARG A 125 17.94 18.84 1.08
C ARG A 125 17.30 19.97 1.89
N ASP A 126 18.10 20.76 2.60
CA ASP A 126 17.59 21.90 3.40
C ASP A 126 17.03 23.00 2.51
N GLU A 127 17.64 23.23 1.33
CA GLU A 127 17.11 24.14 0.33
C GLU A 127 15.74 23.66 -0.18
N VAL A 128 15.61 22.39 -0.51
CA VAL A 128 14.32 21.78 -0.90
C VAL A 128 13.27 21.87 0.20
N ALA A 129 13.67 21.59 1.45
CA ALA A 129 12.76 21.63 2.60
C ALA A 129 12.28 23.05 2.94
N SER A 130 13.10 24.06 2.71
CA SER A 130 12.78 25.48 2.95
C SER A 130 12.05 26.16 1.80
N SER A 131 12.00 25.52 0.63
CA SER A 131 11.33 26.05 -0.55
C SER A 131 9.81 25.93 -0.43
N ASN A 132 9.11 26.97 -0.85
CA ASN A 132 7.64 26.96 -1.04
C ASN A 132 7.23 26.27 -2.34
N GLU A 133 8.19 25.93 -3.21
CA GLU A 133 7.93 25.29 -4.49
C GLU A 133 7.73 23.79 -4.32
N GLN A 134 6.66 23.28 -4.85
CA GLN A 134 6.32 21.85 -4.79
C GLN A 134 6.83 21.14 -6.05
N GLY A 135 7.81 20.24 -5.84
CA GLY A 135 8.27 19.31 -6.87
C GLY A 135 9.38 19.81 -7.79
N GLY A 136 9.89 18.92 -8.59
CA GLY A 136 10.83 19.24 -9.66
C GLY A 136 12.29 19.41 -9.27
N TRP A 137 12.71 18.96 -8.11
CA TRP A 137 14.08 19.14 -7.65
C TRP A 137 15.01 17.99 -8.05
N ILE A 138 16.26 18.36 -8.42
CA ILE A 138 17.41 17.47 -8.50
C ILE A 138 18.55 18.03 -7.64
N ILE A 139 19.17 17.15 -6.84
CA ILE A 139 20.28 17.49 -5.93
C ILE A 139 21.51 16.69 -6.35
N PRO A 140 22.64 17.34 -6.69
CA PRO A 140 23.92 16.66 -6.90
C PRO A 140 24.47 16.18 -5.55
N ILE A 141 24.82 14.89 -5.44
CA ILE A 141 25.29 14.30 -4.18
C ILE A 141 26.78 13.98 -4.24
N LEU A 142 27.19 13.17 -5.22
CA LEU A 142 28.55 12.65 -5.29
C LEU A 142 28.89 12.21 -6.71
N PHE A 143 30.11 12.52 -7.15
CA PHE A 143 30.72 11.92 -8.32
C PHE A 143 31.72 10.86 -7.89
N LYS A 144 31.70 9.71 -8.53
CA LYS A 144 32.69 8.64 -8.37
C LYS A 144 33.39 8.39 -9.70
N GLY A 145 34.71 8.41 -9.70
CA GLY A 145 35.51 8.13 -10.91
C GLY A 145 36.92 8.65 -10.79
N ASN A 146 37.75 8.26 -11.75
CA ASN A 146 39.16 8.66 -11.78
C ASN A 146 39.35 9.98 -12.53
N ILE A 147 38.76 11.05 -11.99
CA ILE A 147 38.84 12.44 -12.50
C ILE A 147 39.31 13.34 -11.35
N PRO A 148 40.18 14.34 -11.62
CA PRO A 148 40.62 15.25 -10.55
C PRO A 148 39.45 15.85 -9.78
N ALA A 149 39.60 15.92 -8.45
CA ALA A 149 38.53 16.32 -7.53
C ALA A 149 37.91 17.69 -7.85
N PHE A 150 38.69 18.60 -8.44
CA PHE A 150 38.25 19.91 -8.87
C PHE A 150 37.16 19.86 -9.96
N TYR A 151 37.22 18.88 -10.90
CA TYR A 151 36.26 18.75 -12.00
C TYR A 151 35.03 17.90 -11.64
N GLN A 152 35.08 17.10 -10.61
CA GLN A 152 33.98 16.22 -10.21
C GLN A 152 32.66 16.98 -9.98
N PRO A 153 32.63 18.09 -9.20
CA PRO A 153 31.42 18.89 -9.02
C PRO A 153 30.90 19.50 -10.32
N VAL A 154 31.82 19.93 -11.22
CA VAL A 154 31.47 20.53 -12.50
C VAL A 154 30.72 19.50 -13.38
N ILE A 155 31.28 18.29 -13.50
CA ILE A 155 30.65 17.21 -14.28
C ILE A 155 29.28 16.87 -13.71
N LEU A 156 29.17 16.76 -12.37
CA LEU A 156 27.92 16.44 -11.69
C LEU A 156 26.86 17.51 -11.94
N GLU A 157 27.24 18.79 -11.90
CA GLU A 157 26.34 19.89 -12.19
C GLU A 157 25.92 19.90 -13.67
N LEU A 158 26.83 19.67 -14.61
CA LEU A 158 26.51 19.56 -16.05
C LEU A 158 25.50 18.43 -16.33
N VAL A 159 25.64 17.28 -15.66
CA VAL A 159 24.66 16.18 -15.73
C VAL A 159 23.30 16.63 -15.19
N CYS A 160 23.25 17.27 -14.03
CA CYS A 160 21.99 17.77 -13.47
C CYS A 160 21.31 18.80 -14.39
N GLN A 161 22.07 19.75 -14.94
CA GLN A 161 21.56 20.76 -15.88
C GLN A 161 21.06 20.11 -17.18
N TYR A 162 21.75 19.09 -17.66
CA TYR A 162 21.31 18.33 -18.83
C TYR A 162 19.96 17.66 -18.57
N LEU A 163 19.80 16.98 -17.44
CA LEU A 163 18.56 16.30 -17.06
C LEU A 163 17.38 17.27 -16.89
N ILE A 164 17.63 18.49 -16.37
CA ILE A 164 16.64 19.56 -16.30
C ILE A 164 16.22 20.02 -17.70
N GLY A 165 17.19 20.14 -18.61
CA GLY A 165 16.93 20.62 -19.98
C GLY A 165 16.23 19.59 -20.89
N TYR A 166 16.34 18.32 -20.57
CA TYR A 166 15.83 17.21 -21.41
C TYR A 166 15.06 16.15 -20.58
N PRO A 167 14.03 16.54 -19.85
CA PRO A 167 13.28 15.60 -18.96
C PRO A 167 12.61 14.46 -19.75
N GLU A 168 12.33 14.67 -21.03
CA GLU A 168 11.70 13.68 -21.93
C GLU A 168 12.58 12.44 -22.19
N GLN A 169 13.90 12.56 -22.00
CA GLN A 169 14.84 11.49 -22.36
C GLN A 169 14.72 10.29 -21.43
N ILE A 170 14.21 10.52 -20.20
CA ILE A 170 14.01 9.47 -19.22
C ILE A 170 12.53 9.41 -18.88
N ASN A 171 11.75 8.94 -19.83
CA ASN A 171 10.31 8.82 -19.69
C ASN A 171 9.92 7.45 -19.10
N TYR A 172 10.58 7.07 -17.98
CA TYR A 172 10.24 5.86 -17.26
C TYR A 172 9.02 6.08 -16.37
N VAL A 173 8.08 5.13 -16.41
CA VAL A 173 6.89 5.11 -15.55
C VAL A 173 7.15 4.16 -14.39
N PHE A 174 7.30 4.71 -13.18
CA PHE A 174 7.54 3.93 -11.97
C PHE A 174 6.29 3.23 -11.47
N ALA A 175 5.13 3.90 -11.58
CA ALA A 175 3.83 3.33 -11.25
C ALA A 175 2.73 3.99 -12.08
N SER A 176 1.65 3.27 -12.33
CA SER A 176 0.39 3.84 -12.79
C SER A 176 -0.70 3.60 -11.76
N ILE A 177 -1.52 4.63 -11.51
CA ILE A 177 -2.59 4.59 -10.51
C ILE A 177 -3.91 4.83 -11.23
N ASN A 178 -4.85 3.93 -11.01
CA ASN A 178 -6.19 4.05 -11.56
C ASN A 178 -7.09 4.83 -10.58
N PHE A 179 -7.59 5.99 -11.02
CA PHE A 179 -8.56 6.83 -10.31
C PHE A 179 -9.98 6.67 -10.86
N ALA A 180 -10.18 5.81 -11.86
CA ALA A 180 -11.51 5.51 -12.35
C ALA A 180 -12.28 4.72 -11.28
N GLN A 181 -13.44 5.21 -10.89
CA GLN A 181 -14.36 4.45 -10.06
C GLN A 181 -14.97 3.32 -10.91
N GLU A 182 -14.39 2.14 -10.82
CA GLU A 182 -15.06 0.93 -11.27
C GLU A 182 -16.17 0.60 -10.26
N SER A 183 -17.36 0.22 -10.74
CA SER A 183 -18.48 -0.08 -9.86
C SER A 183 -18.09 -1.21 -8.91
N GLY A 184 -18.07 -0.92 -7.62
CA GLY A 184 -17.74 -1.88 -6.56
C GLY A 184 -16.31 -1.86 -6.04
N SER A 185 -15.40 -1.05 -6.59
CA SER A 185 -14.04 -0.90 -6.04
C SER A 185 -14.06 0.00 -4.80
N TRP A 186 -13.72 -0.58 -3.66
CA TRP A 186 -13.63 0.13 -2.38
C TRP A 186 -12.23 0.68 -2.08
N VAL A 187 -11.25 0.38 -2.94
CA VAL A 187 -9.86 0.82 -2.82
C VAL A 187 -9.48 1.90 -3.85
N THR A 188 -10.46 2.47 -4.56
CA THR A 188 -10.20 3.50 -5.55
C THR A 188 -9.63 4.76 -4.91
N PRO A 189 -8.42 5.21 -5.27
CA PRO A 189 -7.82 6.40 -4.71
C PRO A 189 -8.57 7.68 -5.09
N VAL A 190 -8.68 8.61 -4.14
CA VAL A 190 -9.11 9.99 -4.39
C VAL A 190 -7.90 10.93 -4.38
N LYS A 191 -6.97 10.70 -3.44
CA LYS A 191 -5.72 11.44 -3.33
C LYS A 191 -4.58 10.47 -3.03
N CYS A 192 -3.38 10.78 -3.51
CA CYS A 192 -2.21 9.97 -3.25
C CYS A 192 -0.94 10.82 -3.07
N LYS A 193 0.04 10.22 -2.40
CA LYS A 193 1.44 10.66 -2.36
C LYS A 193 2.32 9.45 -2.66
N TYR A 194 3.56 9.70 -3.08
CA TYR A 194 4.58 8.65 -3.12
C TYR A 194 5.59 8.85 -1.98
N SER A 195 6.32 7.81 -1.66
CA SER A 195 7.40 7.85 -0.70
C SER A 195 8.49 6.84 -1.05
N TYR A 196 9.74 7.22 -0.84
CA TYR A 196 10.86 6.31 -0.76
C TYR A 196 11.12 5.96 0.70
N LEU A 197 11.17 4.67 1.00
CA LEU A 197 11.36 4.12 2.33
C LEU A 197 12.75 3.48 2.40
N ASP A 198 13.67 4.18 3.07
CA ASP A 198 15.08 3.74 3.23
C ASP A 198 15.20 2.71 4.35
N SER A 199 14.88 1.48 4.02
CA SER A 199 14.96 0.31 4.89
C SER A 199 15.83 -0.79 4.25
N LYS A 200 15.90 -1.96 4.84
CA LYS A 200 16.61 -3.12 4.28
C LYS A 200 15.68 -4.34 4.21
N PRO A 201 15.11 -4.62 3.00
CA PRO A 201 15.28 -3.92 1.71
C PRO A 201 14.55 -2.57 1.67
N SER A 202 14.99 -1.67 0.79
CA SER A 202 14.32 -0.40 0.55
C SER A 202 13.09 -0.57 -0.36
N TYR A 203 12.12 0.35 -0.21
CA TYR A 203 10.86 0.29 -0.95
C TYR A 203 10.51 1.63 -1.60
N MET A 204 9.83 1.55 -2.72
CA MET A 204 9.00 2.64 -3.23
C MET A 204 7.56 2.41 -2.82
N GLY A 205 6.89 3.46 -2.34
CA GLY A 205 5.52 3.43 -1.87
C GLY A 205 4.61 4.41 -2.60
N VAL A 206 3.39 3.99 -2.85
CA VAL A 206 2.24 4.84 -3.19
C VAL A 206 1.24 4.75 -2.05
N LEU A 207 0.96 5.89 -1.44
CA LEU A 207 0.13 6.06 -0.26
C LEU A 207 -1.14 6.79 -0.69
N SER A 208 -2.31 6.22 -0.42
CA SER A 208 -3.56 6.77 -0.94
C SER A 208 -4.66 6.85 0.11
N VAL A 209 -5.60 7.77 -0.11
CA VAL A 209 -6.88 7.80 0.61
C VAL A 209 -8.02 7.61 -0.39
N CYS A 210 -9.03 6.85 0.02
CA CYS A 210 -10.21 6.50 -0.76
C CYS A 210 -11.40 7.46 -0.48
N SER A 211 -11.12 8.57 0.19
CA SER A 211 -12.10 9.62 0.54
C SER A 211 -11.50 11.01 0.30
N ASN A 212 -12.31 12.05 0.45
CA ASN A 212 -11.87 13.44 0.33
C ASN A 212 -11.08 13.97 1.56
N LYS A 213 -10.60 13.06 2.42
CA LYS A 213 -9.78 13.39 3.59
C LYS A 213 -8.60 14.30 3.22
N ASP A 214 -8.29 15.25 4.08
CA ASP A 214 -7.07 16.06 3.93
C ASP A 214 -5.83 15.22 4.27
N ILE A 215 -4.87 15.21 3.34
CA ILE A 215 -3.61 14.48 3.46
C ILE A 215 -2.39 15.39 3.61
N THR A 216 -2.60 16.71 3.73
CA THR A 216 -1.49 17.69 3.75
C THR A 216 -0.44 17.34 4.80
N ASN A 217 -0.88 17.05 6.02
CA ASN A 217 -0.01 16.73 7.15
C ASN A 217 0.11 15.24 7.45
N THR A 218 -0.41 14.36 6.57
CA THR A 218 -0.30 12.91 6.77
C THR A 218 1.14 12.46 6.52
N PRO A 219 1.78 11.78 7.49
CA PRO A 219 3.15 11.27 7.35
C PRO A 219 3.30 10.32 6.17
N VAL A 220 4.42 10.37 5.48
CA VAL A 220 4.74 9.47 4.36
C VAL A 220 5.77 8.40 4.71
N ASP A 221 6.29 8.42 5.92
CA ASP A 221 7.25 7.48 6.48
C ASP A 221 6.52 6.28 7.11
N ILE A 222 6.23 5.26 6.32
CA ILE A 222 5.61 4.02 6.80
C ILE A 222 6.72 3.10 7.34
N ASP A 223 6.45 2.46 8.50
CA ASP A 223 7.33 1.43 9.03
C ASP A 223 7.15 0.13 8.23
N VAL A 224 8.20 -0.31 7.56
CA VAL A 224 8.22 -1.49 6.70
C VAL A 224 9.11 -2.61 7.23
N ASP A 225 9.72 -2.44 8.42
CA ASP A 225 10.70 -3.39 8.97
C ASP A 225 10.06 -4.74 9.33
N SER A 226 8.74 -4.76 9.56
CA SER A 226 7.98 -5.99 9.83
C SER A 226 7.59 -6.79 8.57
N LEU A 227 7.83 -6.26 7.37
CA LEU A 227 7.47 -6.94 6.13
C LEU A 227 8.41 -8.12 5.84
N PRO A 228 7.88 -9.29 5.44
CA PRO A 228 8.70 -10.45 5.09
C PRO A 228 9.54 -10.19 3.84
N GLY A 229 10.72 -10.79 3.79
CA GLY A 229 11.69 -10.53 2.72
C GLY A 229 11.39 -11.16 1.36
N ASN A 230 10.50 -12.16 1.25
CA ASN A 230 10.30 -12.92 0.00
C ASN A 230 9.48 -12.22 -1.10
N PRO A 231 8.29 -11.64 -0.82
CA PRO A 231 7.54 -10.91 -1.84
C PRO A 231 8.31 -9.68 -2.32
N ASN A 232 8.15 -9.30 -3.60
CA ASN A 232 8.73 -8.06 -4.10
C ASN A 232 7.76 -6.87 -4.02
N SER A 233 6.48 -7.13 -3.70
CA SER A 233 5.43 -6.13 -3.65
C SER A 233 4.39 -6.43 -2.59
N TYR A 234 3.76 -5.36 -2.07
CA TYR A 234 2.75 -5.42 -1.02
C TYR A 234 1.62 -4.46 -1.32
N PHE A 235 0.41 -4.86 -0.99
CA PHE A 235 -0.74 -3.97 -0.92
C PHE A 235 -1.35 -4.06 0.47
N ILE A 236 -1.43 -2.93 1.15
CA ILE A 236 -1.83 -2.83 2.55
C ILE A 236 -3.04 -1.92 2.62
N THR A 237 -4.08 -2.36 3.33
CA THR A 237 -5.27 -1.55 3.61
C THR A 237 -5.39 -1.31 5.10
N SER A 238 -5.78 -0.11 5.49
CA SER A 238 -6.05 0.21 6.88
C SER A 238 -7.17 -0.68 7.43
N SER A 239 -7.14 -0.92 8.76
CA SER A 239 -8.20 -1.66 9.44
C SER A 239 -9.57 -1.07 9.19
N ASP A 240 -9.70 0.25 9.27
CA ASP A 240 -10.99 0.95 9.11
C ASP A 240 -11.57 0.73 7.71
N LEU A 241 -10.73 0.93 6.66
CA LEU A 241 -11.17 0.73 5.29
C LEU A 241 -11.60 -0.72 5.06
N PHE A 242 -10.81 -1.68 5.55
CA PHE A 242 -11.11 -3.10 5.46
C PHE A 242 -12.42 -3.46 6.18
N LEU A 243 -12.57 -3.05 7.44
CA LEU A 243 -13.75 -3.36 8.26
C LEU A 243 -15.02 -2.77 7.64
N LEU A 244 -14.99 -1.53 7.16
CA LEU A 244 -16.17 -0.86 6.58
C LEU A 244 -16.56 -1.43 5.21
N ASN A 245 -15.60 -1.81 4.38
CA ASN A 245 -15.89 -2.18 2.99
C ASN A 245 -15.91 -3.68 2.72
N VAL A 246 -15.36 -4.48 3.63
CA VAL A 246 -15.36 -5.93 3.53
C VAL A 246 -16.29 -6.56 4.57
N MET A 247 -16.17 -6.18 5.85
CA MET A 247 -16.97 -6.78 6.91
C MET A 247 -18.41 -6.28 6.95
N VAL A 248 -18.64 -4.96 6.82
CA VAL A 248 -19.99 -4.40 6.87
C VAL A 248 -20.91 -4.96 5.79
N PRO A 249 -20.52 -5.02 4.51
CA PRO A 249 -21.36 -5.66 3.48
C PRO A 249 -21.73 -7.10 3.83
N SER A 250 -20.79 -7.82 4.45
CA SER A 250 -20.99 -9.19 4.91
C SER A 250 -22.09 -9.30 5.97
N PHE A 251 -22.07 -8.37 6.91
CA PHE A 251 -23.09 -8.32 7.96
C PHE A 251 -24.45 -7.84 7.44
N ILE A 252 -24.49 -6.96 6.44
CA ILE A 252 -25.74 -6.57 5.78
C ILE A 252 -26.44 -7.76 5.14
N ASP A 253 -25.68 -8.64 4.49
CA ASP A 253 -26.22 -9.84 3.87
C ASP A 253 -26.65 -10.90 4.91
N PHE A 254 -26.03 -10.88 6.09
CA PHE A 254 -26.29 -11.85 7.15
C PHE A 254 -27.45 -11.48 8.07
N PHE A 255 -27.53 -10.20 8.52
CA PHE A 255 -28.55 -9.75 9.44
C PHE A 255 -29.80 -9.22 8.71
N LYS A 256 -30.97 -9.61 9.17
CA LYS A 256 -32.23 -9.15 8.60
C LYS A 256 -32.37 -7.62 8.68
N HIS A 257 -32.81 -7.05 7.58
CA HIS A 257 -33.12 -5.59 7.52
C HIS A 257 -31.95 -4.70 7.94
N SER A 258 -30.73 -5.20 7.80
CA SER A 258 -29.51 -4.48 8.09
C SER A 258 -29.08 -3.60 6.90
N ASN A 259 -28.42 -2.49 7.17
CA ASN A 259 -27.85 -1.59 6.17
C ASN A 259 -26.57 -0.95 6.69
N SER A 260 -25.83 -0.23 5.84
CA SER A 260 -24.52 0.32 6.19
C SER A 260 -24.54 1.31 7.36
N SER A 261 -25.66 2.03 7.58
CA SER A 261 -25.78 3.00 8.70
C SER A 261 -25.92 2.33 10.08
N ASP A 262 -26.15 1.01 10.09
CA ASP A 262 -26.23 0.23 11.32
C ASP A 262 -24.87 -0.09 11.92
N TYR A 263 -23.78 0.34 11.25
CA TYR A 263 -22.40 0.07 11.65
C TYR A 263 -21.56 1.33 11.61
N ARG A 264 -20.56 1.39 12.50
CA ARG A 264 -19.57 2.47 12.51
C ARG A 264 -18.25 1.98 13.12
N ILE A 265 -17.16 2.65 12.80
CA ILE A 265 -15.90 2.54 13.53
C ILE A 265 -15.97 3.51 14.72
N ASN A 266 -15.64 3.04 15.91
CA ASN A 266 -15.53 3.87 17.10
C ASN A 266 -14.11 4.48 17.22
N ASP A 267 -13.89 5.33 18.24
CA ASP A 267 -12.61 6.03 18.47
C ASP A 267 -11.42 5.08 18.75
N LEU A 268 -11.70 3.82 19.01
CA LEU A 268 -10.68 2.76 19.22
C LEU A 268 -10.38 1.96 17.94
N GLY A 269 -10.94 2.33 16.79
CA GLY A 269 -10.78 1.58 15.54
C GLY A 269 -11.56 0.26 15.49
N ILE A 270 -12.59 0.09 16.35
CA ILE A 270 -13.41 -1.11 16.42
C ILE A 270 -14.70 -0.86 15.65
N LEU A 271 -15.05 -1.79 14.76
CA LEU A 271 -16.35 -1.79 14.11
C LEU A 271 -17.44 -2.23 15.10
N VAL A 272 -18.46 -1.41 15.27
CA VAL A 272 -19.57 -1.67 16.19
C VAL A 272 -20.92 -1.45 15.51
N ASN A 273 -21.94 -2.16 15.97
CA ASN A 273 -23.32 -1.89 15.55
C ASN A 273 -23.89 -0.67 16.29
N THR A 274 -24.77 0.06 15.62
CA THR A 274 -25.46 1.26 16.20
C THR A 274 -26.86 0.94 16.71
N ARG A 275 -27.43 -0.19 16.32
CA ARG A 275 -28.71 -0.73 16.78
C ARG A 275 -28.65 -2.25 16.91
N SER A 276 -29.65 -2.83 17.56
CA SER A 276 -29.78 -4.29 17.60
C SER A 276 -30.00 -4.88 16.22
N LEU A 277 -29.40 -6.04 15.94
CA LEU A 277 -29.41 -6.73 14.67
C LEU A 277 -30.15 -8.07 14.79
N GLU A 278 -31.14 -8.33 13.94
CA GLU A 278 -31.88 -9.59 13.94
C GLU A 278 -31.20 -10.63 13.07
N MET A 279 -31.03 -11.82 13.63
CA MET A 279 -30.55 -13.00 12.87
C MET A 279 -31.70 -13.72 12.17
N ASN A 280 -31.36 -14.66 11.31
CA ASN A 280 -32.32 -15.61 10.77
C ASN A 280 -32.96 -16.42 11.89
N SER A 281 -34.27 -16.68 11.74
CA SER A 281 -35.00 -17.47 12.74
C SER A 281 -34.58 -18.94 12.69
N VAL A 282 -34.38 -19.53 13.85
CA VAL A 282 -33.99 -20.94 14.03
C VAL A 282 -35.21 -21.73 14.46
N LYS A 283 -35.46 -22.86 13.83
CA LYS A 283 -36.58 -23.74 14.15
C LYS A 283 -36.13 -24.81 15.14
N SER A 284 -36.86 -24.92 16.25
CA SER A 284 -36.77 -26.06 17.18
C SER A 284 -38.13 -26.63 17.45
N GLY A 285 -38.35 -27.85 17.05
CA GLY A 285 -39.70 -28.47 17.04
C GLY A 285 -40.67 -27.72 16.11
N ALA A 286 -41.80 -27.28 16.64
CA ALA A 286 -42.80 -26.51 15.91
C ALA A 286 -42.61 -24.96 16.03
N ILE A 287 -41.66 -24.52 16.82
CA ILE A 287 -41.47 -23.08 17.19
C ILE A 287 -40.27 -22.50 16.47
N TRP A 288 -40.40 -21.24 16.06
CA TRP A 288 -39.32 -20.41 15.52
C TRP A 288 -38.81 -19.44 16.57
N TYR A 289 -37.50 -19.37 16.70
CA TYR A 289 -36.77 -18.49 17.61
C TYR A 289 -35.91 -17.54 16.80
N THR A 290 -35.96 -16.23 17.14
CA THR A 290 -35.22 -15.21 16.41
C THR A 290 -34.20 -14.59 17.36
N PRO A 291 -32.91 -14.96 17.25
CA PRO A 291 -31.86 -14.32 18.04
C PRO A 291 -31.66 -12.87 17.60
N VAL A 292 -31.36 -12.01 18.57
CA VAL A 292 -31.08 -10.59 18.37
C VAL A 292 -29.70 -10.27 18.96
N ILE A 293 -28.80 -9.80 18.11
CA ILE A 293 -27.49 -9.30 18.54
C ILE A 293 -27.68 -7.86 19.03
N GLN A 294 -27.35 -7.63 20.30
CA GLN A 294 -27.42 -6.32 20.94
C GLN A 294 -26.10 -5.57 20.80
N GLY A 295 -24.97 -6.27 20.85
CA GLY A 295 -23.63 -5.73 20.65
C GLY A 295 -22.82 -6.61 19.71
N LEU A 296 -22.23 -5.99 18.69
CA LEU A 296 -21.26 -6.55 17.77
C LEU A 296 -20.00 -5.69 17.82
N GLU A 297 -18.86 -6.30 18.06
CA GLU A 297 -17.55 -5.66 18.00
C GLU A 297 -16.67 -6.48 17.06
N VAL A 298 -16.04 -5.82 16.08
CA VAL A 298 -15.08 -6.45 15.17
C VAL A 298 -13.81 -5.62 15.14
N SER A 299 -12.67 -6.26 15.36
CA SER A 299 -11.37 -5.61 15.38
C SER A 299 -10.28 -6.49 14.78
N ILE A 300 -9.26 -5.87 14.22
CA ILE A 300 -8.00 -6.51 13.88
C ILE A 300 -7.07 -6.34 15.08
N LEU A 301 -6.61 -7.44 15.68
CA LEU A 301 -5.69 -7.45 16.80
C LEU A 301 -4.44 -8.27 16.43
N GLY A 302 -3.38 -7.57 16.02
CA GLY A 302 -2.20 -8.21 15.45
C GLY A 302 -2.58 -9.03 14.21
N GLU A 303 -2.37 -10.32 14.25
CA GLU A 303 -2.62 -11.24 13.12
C GLU A 303 -4.04 -11.80 13.06
N VAL A 304 -4.95 -11.36 13.93
CA VAL A 304 -6.27 -11.98 14.12
C VAL A 304 -7.39 -10.98 13.88
N LEU A 305 -8.41 -11.40 13.13
CA LEU A 305 -9.73 -10.77 13.13
C LEU A 305 -10.52 -11.31 14.33
N GLU A 306 -10.80 -10.46 15.30
CA GLU A 306 -11.61 -10.81 16.46
C GLU A 306 -13.02 -10.27 16.31
N ILE A 307 -14.01 -11.14 16.49
CA ILE A 307 -15.44 -10.80 16.47
C ILE A 307 -16.03 -11.17 17.82
N LYS A 308 -16.63 -10.19 18.49
CA LYS A 308 -17.38 -10.36 19.74
C LYS A 308 -18.83 -10.02 19.48
N ILE A 309 -19.70 -10.86 19.97
CA ILE A 309 -21.15 -10.63 19.94
C ILE A 309 -21.74 -10.79 21.32
N ASN A 310 -22.74 -10.02 21.64
CA ASN A 310 -23.65 -10.30 22.73
C ASN A 310 -25.08 -10.13 22.24
N GLY A 311 -26.01 -10.88 22.82
CA GLY A 311 -27.37 -10.84 22.37
C GLY A 311 -28.34 -11.59 23.24
N LYS A 312 -29.58 -11.68 22.79
CA LYS A 312 -30.65 -12.39 23.45
C LYS A 312 -31.57 -13.10 22.47
N CYS A 313 -32.26 -14.10 22.95
CA CYS A 313 -33.30 -14.80 22.22
C CYS A 313 -34.51 -15.05 23.12
N ASP A 314 -35.70 -14.72 22.62
CA ASP A 314 -36.98 -15.05 23.28
C ASP A 314 -37.29 -16.53 23.04
N LEU A 315 -37.20 -17.34 24.11
CA LEU A 315 -37.52 -18.76 24.06
C LEU A 315 -39.02 -19.04 24.30
N LYS A 316 -39.81 -17.96 24.33
CA LYS A 316 -41.27 -17.96 24.57
C LYS A 316 -41.65 -18.17 26.04
N ALA A 317 -42.91 -17.97 26.36
CA ALA A 317 -43.48 -18.10 27.68
C ALA A 317 -42.77 -17.21 28.77
N GLY A 318 -42.13 -16.11 28.35
CA GLY A 318 -41.39 -15.23 29.24
C GLY A 318 -39.98 -15.71 29.60
N ILE A 319 -39.46 -16.71 28.89
CA ILE A 319 -38.11 -17.24 29.10
C ILE A 319 -37.18 -16.57 28.08
N TRP A 320 -36.09 -15.97 28.56
CA TRP A 320 -35.06 -15.35 27.76
C TRP A 320 -33.74 -16.11 27.88
N MET A 321 -33.06 -16.26 26.75
CA MET A 321 -31.67 -16.67 26.70
C MET A 321 -30.81 -15.46 26.38
N TYR A 322 -29.76 -15.22 27.15
CA TYR A 322 -28.71 -14.25 26.87
C TYR A 322 -27.46 -15.00 26.48
N PHE A 323 -26.72 -14.46 25.53
CA PHE A 323 -25.51 -15.10 25.03
C PHE A 323 -24.39 -14.10 24.74
N ASN A 324 -23.17 -14.59 24.86
CA ASN A 324 -21.96 -13.90 24.45
C ASN A 324 -21.14 -14.87 23.59
N GLY A 325 -20.63 -14.38 22.47
CA GLY A 325 -19.77 -15.16 21.56
C GLY A 325 -18.49 -14.42 21.27
N ARG A 326 -17.40 -15.18 21.14
CA ARG A 326 -16.11 -14.66 20.71
C ARG A 326 -15.53 -15.61 19.65
N PHE A 327 -15.17 -15.02 18.52
CA PHE A 327 -14.63 -15.71 17.35
C PHE A 327 -13.30 -15.07 16.99
N LYS A 328 -12.35 -15.89 16.55
CA LYS A 328 -11.08 -15.44 16.00
C LYS A 328 -10.90 -16.07 14.63
N ALA A 329 -10.46 -15.28 13.66
CA ALA A 329 -10.25 -15.74 12.30
C ALA A 329 -8.94 -15.19 11.74
N HIS A 330 -8.28 -16.00 10.90
CA HIS A 330 -7.11 -15.60 10.12
C HIS A 330 -7.44 -15.63 8.63
N PRO A 331 -6.90 -14.69 7.85
CA PRO A 331 -6.96 -14.78 6.41
C PRO A 331 -6.05 -15.91 5.92
N GLN A 332 -6.49 -16.60 4.89
CA GLN A 332 -5.75 -17.65 4.21
C GLN A 332 -5.93 -17.50 2.71
N LEU A 333 -4.86 -17.72 1.96
CA LEU A 333 -4.90 -17.77 0.50
C LEU A 333 -5.11 -19.20 0.04
N THR A 334 -6.24 -19.46 -0.67
CA THR A 334 -6.57 -20.77 -1.24
C THR A 334 -6.89 -20.60 -2.72
N ASN A 335 -6.11 -21.20 -3.62
CA ASN A 335 -6.31 -21.09 -5.08
C ASN A 335 -6.48 -19.65 -5.59
N GLN A 336 -5.63 -18.72 -5.14
CA GLN A 336 -5.69 -17.30 -5.48
C GLN A 336 -6.95 -16.56 -4.96
N VAL A 337 -7.68 -17.15 -4.03
CA VAL A 337 -8.83 -16.56 -3.34
C VAL A 337 -8.50 -16.38 -1.88
N VAL A 338 -8.87 -15.22 -1.32
CA VAL A 338 -8.71 -14.92 0.11
C VAL A 338 -9.91 -15.47 0.86
N GLU A 339 -9.65 -16.35 1.83
CA GLU A 339 -10.65 -16.91 2.73
C GLU A 339 -10.31 -16.58 4.17
N PHE A 340 -11.30 -16.52 5.06
CA PHE A 340 -11.07 -16.41 6.51
C PHE A 340 -11.35 -17.72 7.18
N ARG A 341 -10.37 -18.26 7.87
CA ARG A 341 -10.47 -19.48 8.65
C ARG A 341 -10.59 -19.15 10.12
N ILE A 342 -11.60 -19.74 10.76
CA ILE A 342 -11.80 -19.57 12.20
C ILE A 342 -10.89 -20.50 12.98
N ASP A 343 -10.27 -19.97 14.01
CA ASP A 343 -9.40 -20.70 14.90
C ASP A 343 -10.18 -21.43 15.98
N GLY A 344 -9.99 -22.74 16.01
CA GLY A 344 -10.49 -23.59 17.07
C GLY A 344 -12.02 -23.60 17.21
N THR A 345 -12.48 -23.89 18.41
CA THR A 345 -13.91 -23.82 18.74
C THR A 345 -14.23 -22.43 19.27
N PRO A 346 -15.21 -21.72 18.68
CA PRO A 346 -15.65 -20.42 19.18
C PRO A 346 -16.02 -20.52 20.68
N SER A 347 -15.60 -19.52 21.46
CA SER A 347 -16.07 -19.39 22.83
C SER A 347 -17.49 -18.85 22.80
N PHE A 348 -18.41 -19.56 23.39
CA PHE A 348 -19.81 -19.17 23.44
C PHE A 348 -20.37 -19.44 24.84
N ASP A 349 -20.69 -18.38 25.58
CA ASP A 349 -21.31 -18.44 26.87
C ASP A 349 -22.78 -18.05 26.78
N HIS A 350 -23.63 -18.69 27.53
CA HIS A 350 -25.05 -18.38 27.57
C HIS A 350 -25.61 -18.63 28.96
N HIS A 351 -26.69 -17.93 29.29
CA HIS A 351 -27.51 -18.19 30.48
C HIS A 351 -28.97 -17.91 30.12
N GLU A 352 -29.86 -18.63 30.79
CA GLU A 352 -31.30 -18.50 30.66
C GLU A 352 -31.89 -17.77 31.88
N ASP A 353 -32.72 -16.78 31.60
CA ASP A 353 -33.57 -16.16 32.61
C ASP A 353 -34.93 -16.85 32.60
N ILE A 354 -35.13 -17.74 33.58
CA ILE A 354 -36.31 -18.58 33.67
C ILE A 354 -37.10 -18.17 34.91
N PRO A 355 -38.33 -17.67 34.77
CA PRO A 355 -39.19 -17.41 35.88
C PRO A 355 -39.34 -18.65 36.78
N TRP A 356 -39.30 -18.48 38.11
CA TRP A 356 -39.28 -19.59 39.07
C TRP A 356 -40.44 -20.59 38.89
N TYR A 357 -41.62 -20.13 38.46
CA TYR A 357 -42.78 -20.97 38.20
C TYR A 357 -42.69 -21.81 36.89
N LEU A 358 -41.68 -21.53 36.06
CA LEU A 358 -41.37 -22.29 34.82
C LEU A 358 -40.12 -23.16 34.97
N SER A 359 -39.54 -23.29 36.13
CA SER A 359 -38.28 -24.03 36.39
C SER A 359 -38.34 -25.51 35.97
N TRP A 360 -39.54 -26.10 35.88
CA TRP A 360 -39.73 -27.46 35.36
C TRP A 360 -39.43 -27.60 33.87
N LEU A 361 -39.37 -26.51 33.13
CA LEU A 361 -38.99 -26.50 31.71
C LEU A 361 -37.47 -26.50 31.45
N LEU A 362 -36.64 -26.42 32.47
CA LEU A 362 -35.17 -26.39 32.36
C LEU A 362 -34.57 -27.39 31.38
N PRO A 363 -34.96 -28.67 31.37
CA PRO A 363 -34.39 -29.66 30.41
C PRO A 363 -34.75 -29.37 28.96
N ILE A 364 -35.94 -28.83 28.71
CA ILE A 364 -36.42 -28.48 27.36
C ILE A 364 -35.75 -27.19 26.90
N VAL A 365 -35.63 -26.18 27.76
CA VAL A 365 -34.95 -24.94 27.50
C VAL A 365 -33.47 -25.17 27.15
N GLY A 366 -32.77 -26.00 27.92
CA GLY A 366 -31.38 -26.35 27.64
C GLY A 366 -31.17 -27.06 26.31
N LEU A 367 -32.15 -27.84 25.81
CA LEU A 367 -32.08 -28.42 24.48
C LEU A 367 -32.26 -27.35 23.41
N ILE A 368 -33.24 -26.45 23.56
CA ILE A 368 -33.53 -25.38 22.61
C ILE A 368 -32.31 -24.40 22.55
N THR A 369 -31.74 -24.03 23.68
CA THR A 369 -30.56 -23.20 23.79
C THR A 369 -29.38 -23.78 23.00
N LYS A 370 -29.09 -25.06 23.15
CA LYS A 370 -28.01 -25.73 22.39
C LYS A 370 -28.21 -25.65 20.87
N ILE A 371 -29.45 -25.82 20.40
CA ILE A 371 -29.77 -25.72 18.98
C ILE A 371 -29.56 -24.27 18.50
N VAL A 372 -30.09 -23.29 19.22
CA VAL A 372 -29.95 -21.85 18.88
C VAL A 372 -28.47 -21.44 18.87
N VAL A 373 -27.70 -21.81 19.89
CA VAL A 373 -26.26 -21.56 19.97
C VAL A 373 -25.50 -22.16 18.78
N SER A 374 -25.79 -23.43 18.48
CA SER A 374 -25.15 -24.13 17.34
C SER A 374 -25.45 -23.44 16.01
N CYS A 375 -26.69 -23.00 15.80
CA CYS A 375 -27.08 -22.29 14.57
C CYS A 375 -26.42 -20.90 14.49
N ILE A 376 -26.41 -20.13 15.58
CA ILE A 376 -25.74 -18.82 15.61
C ILE A 376 -24.26 -18.98 15.23
N SER A 377 -23.56 -19.94 15.85
CA SER A 377 -22.15 -20.19 15.57
C SER A 377 -21.92 -20.60 14.12
N SER A 378 -22.68 -21.58 13.60
CA SER A 378 -22.47 -22.09 12.23
C SER A 378 -22.84 -21.06 11.16
N ASP A 379 -23.93 -20.34 11.33
CA ASP A 379 -24.41 -19.39 10.33
C ASP A 379 -23.49 -18.17 10.22
N LEU A 380 -23.02 -17.66 11.38
CA LEU A 380 -22.06 -16.55 11.40
C LEU A 380 -20.72 -16.97 10.78
N MET A 381 -20.24 -18.18 11.09
CA MET A 381 -19.02 -18.73 10.52
C MET A 381 -19.12 -18.89 9.00
N ASN A 382 -20.19 -19.48 8.51
CA ASN A 382 -20.40 -19.68 7.08
C ASN A 382 -20.51 -18.35 6.31
N SER A 383 -21.14 -17.34 6.91
CA SER A 383 -21.26 -16.03 6.30
C SER A 383 -19.90 -15.34 6.16
N ILE A 384 -19.08 -15.36 7.21
CA ILE A 384 -17.74 -14.76 7.17
C ILE A 384 -16.87 -15.44 6.10
N THR A 385 -16.85 -16.78 6.03
CA THR A 385 -16.04 -17.52 5.06
C THR A 385 -16.51 -17.35 3.62
N LYS A 386 -17.81 -17.34 3.38
CA LYS A 386 -18.38 -17.26 2.02
C LYS A 386 -18.16 -15.93 1.35
N ILE A 387 -18.25 -14.85 2.08
CA ILE A 387 -18.27 -13.48 1.54
C ILE A 387 -16.90 -13.05 1.05
N PHE A 388 -15.82 -13.52 1.71
CA PHE A 388 -14.47 -13.23 1.24
C PHE A 388 -14.18 -13.86 -0.12
N GLY A 389 -14.63 -15.09 -0.37
CA GLY A 389 -14.41 -15.77 -1.66
C GLY A 389 -15.11 -15.10 -2.85
N GLU A 390 -16.24 -14.44 -2.62
CA GLU A 390 -17.02 -13.81 -3.70
C GLU A 390 -16.62 -12.35 -4.00
N ARG A 391 -16.03 -11.62 -3.05
CA ARG A 391 -15.77 -10.17 -3.18
C ARG A 391 -14.32 -9.75 -3.38
N MET A 392 -13.36 -10.61 -3.12
CA MET A 392 -11.95 -10.28 -3.27
C MET A 392 -11.34 -10.99 -4.50
N HIS A 393 -11.72 -10.55 -5.70
CA HIS A 393 -10.96 -10.88 -6.91
C HIS A 393 -9.72 -9.98 -7.00
N ILE A 394 -8.59 -10.60 -7.16
CA ILE A 394 -7.25 -10.02 -7.10
C ILE A 394 -6.99 -8.97 -8.15
N ASP A 395 -7.52 -9.14 -9.34
CA ASP A 395 -7.37 -8.21 -10.47
C ASP A 395 -7.89 -6.81 -10.15
N ASN A 396 -8.69 -6.67 -9.08
CA ASN A 396 -9.33 -5.41 -8.66
C ASN A 396 -8.81 -4.88 -7.31
N ILE A 397 -7.82 -5.54 -6.68
CA ILE A 397 -7.44 -5.20 -5.28
C ILE A 397 -6.42 -4.07 -5.22
N SER A 398 -5.47 -3.99 -6.15
CA SER A 398 -4.47 -2.92 -6.13
C SER A 398 -4.73 -1.88 -7.22
N PRO A 399 -5.06 -0.63 -6.85
CA PRO A 399 -5.18 0.46 -7.81
C PRO A 399 -3.82 0.91 -8.36
N VAL A 400 -2.71 0.38 -7.81
CA VAL A 400 -1.33 0.71 -8.19
C VAL A 400 -0.75 -0.44 -9.00
N ALA A 401 -0.43 -0.16 -10.26
CA ALA A 401 0.37 -1.04 -11.10
C ALA A 401 1.80 -0.50 -11.14
N TRP A 402 2.74 -1.28 -10.63
CA TRP A 402 4.16 -0.96 -10.64
C TRP A 402 4.77 -1.31 -11.98
N THR A 403 5.66 -0.43 -12.47
CA THR A 403 6.39 -0.55 -13.74
C THR A 403 5.53 -0.53 -15.01
N GLY A 404 6.12 -0.26 -16.16
CA GLY A 404 5.41 0.13 -17.38
C GLY A 404 4.60 -0.95 -18.11
N ASN A 405 4.69 -2.22 -17.72
CA ASN A 405 3.88 -3.30 -18.26
C ASN A 405 3.33 -4.16 -17.13
N PRO A 406 2.01 -4.23 -16.94
CA PRO A 406 1.43 -5.15 -15.98
C PRO A 406 1.71 -6.58 -16.45
N LYS A 407 2.76 -7.17 -15.90
CA LYS A 407 3.04 -8.59 -16.00
C LYS A 407 2.15 -9.33 -15.03
N GLU A 408 2.10 -10.64 -15.16
CA GLU A 408 1.32 -11.48 -14.26
C GLU A 408 1.66 -11.20 -12.79
N VAL A 409 0.64 -10.86 -12.01
CA VAL A 409 0.73 -10.68 -10.57
C VAL A 409 0.40 -12.01 -9.92
N ASN A 410 1.35 -12.57 -9.18
CA ASN A 410 1.14 -13.81 -8.44
C ASN A 410 1.01 -13.50 -6.94
N LEU A 411 -0.15 -13.80 -6.36
CA LEU A 411 -0.31 -13.72 -4.92
C LEU A 411 0.52 -14.79 -4.24
N VAL A 412 1.20 -14.35 -3.18
CA VAL A 412 2.05 -15.21 -2.37
C VAL A 412 1.36 -15.53 -1.04
N ASN A 413 0.81 -14.50 -0.40
CA ASN A 413 0.24 -14.62 0.93
C ASN A 413 -0.73 -13.48 1.25
N VAL A 414 -1.55 -13.69 2.26
CA VAL A 414 -2.40 -12.67 2.88
C VAL A 414 -2.29 -12.78 4.39
N LYS A 415 -2.23 -11.65 5.08
CA LYS A 415 -2.15 -11.64 6.54
C LYS A 415 -2.83 -10.41 7.14
N LEU A 416 -3.09 -10.48 8.44
CA LEU A 416 -3.40 -9.33 9.29
C LEU A 416 -2.15 -8.96 10.09
N ASP A 417 -1.96 -7.66 10.30
CA ASP A 417 -0.96 -7.10 11.20
C ASP A 417 -1.38 -5.65 11.50
N ASP A 418 -2.39 -5.45 12.36
CA ASP A 418 -3.12 -4.20 12.61
C ASP A 418 -3.70 -3.54 11.33
N SER A 419 -3.54 -4.19 10.20
CA SER A 419 -4.00 -3.83 8.86
C SER A 419 -4.19 -5.13 8.07
N PHE A 420 -4.83 -5.06 6.90
CA PHE A 420 -4.91 -6.20 5.99
C PHE A 420 -3.82 -6.07 4.93
N ILE A 421 -2.97 -7.08 4.81
CA ILE A 421 -1.78 -7.10 3.96
C ILE A 421 -1.90 -8.21 2.93
N ILE A 422 -1.72 -7.85 1.67
CA ILE A 422 -1.59 -8.76 0.54
C ILE A 422 -0.13 -8.74 0.07
N GLU A 423 0.48 -9.90 0.00
CA GLU A 423 1.85 -10.12 -0.43
C GLU A 423 1.84 -10.73 -1.82
N TYR A 424 2.53 -10.13 -2.79
CA TYR A 424 2.54 -10.60 -4.16
C TYR A 424 3.89 -10.43 -4.86
N ILE A 425 4.06 -11.16 -5.96
CA ILE A 425 5.23 -11.06 -6.83
C ILE A 425 4.76 -10.52 -8.18
N ILE A 426 5.43 -9.49 -8.65
CA ILE A 426 5.36 -8.98 -10.02
C ILE A 426 6.48 -9.66 -10.80
N ASN A 427 6.14 -10.38 -11.89
CA ASN A 427 7.09 -11.09 -12.75
C ASN A 427 7.66 -10.20 -13.85
#